data_d47e619bc9015ab6519e314587909c54
#
_entry.id   d47e619bc9015ab6519e314587909c54
#
_cell.length_a   1.000
_cell.length_b   1.000
_cell.length_c   1.000
_cell.angle_alpha   90.00
_cell.angle_beta   90.00
_cell.angle_gamma   90.00
#
_symmetry.space_group_name_H-M   'P 1'
#
loop_
_entity.id
_entity.type
_entity.pdbx_description
1 polymer ?
#
loop_
_entity_poly.entity_id
_entity_poly.type
_entity_poly.pdbx_seq_one_letter_code
_entity_poly.pdbx_strand_id
1 'polypeptide(L)'
;MKQQFFPQRLFMDMKRLIINRLVGLGLLVVGALVSCNAPTAFVPVPSPNPWVDDYTALSSMENYKQWGTYNVHDPACKKIGDTYYMYSTDAIFAENRKEAEEKNVPLGFIQVRKSKDLVHWDFVGWAFPEIPAPAIEWVHSQAEGKGATNIWAPFLMPYQGIYRLYYCVSAFGRNTSYIGMAESDSPEGPWIQKGCVVKTGEGDAMNAIDPSVIEDPETGKWWMHYGSYFGGLYCVELNPETGMTMQPEDHGHLIARRANYRKDNLEAPEIMYQPELGKYYLFTSYDPLMTTYNVRVAYSDSPEGPFVDFYGEDIKDTTNNVPILTAPYRFENHPGWAGTAHCGLID
;
A
#
# COMPACT_ATOMS: atom_id res chain seq x y z
N MET A 1 36.85 -8.02 29.90
CA MET A 1 37.09 -6.58 30.12
C MET A 1 38.36 -6.20 29.38
N LYS A 2 38.28 -5.69 28.15
CA LYS A 2 39.32 -4.88 27.50
C LYS A 2 38.58 -4.10 26.41
N GLN A 3 38.36 -2.80 26.69
CA GLN A 3 37.90 -1.80 25.73
C GLN A 3 39.02 -1.58 24.70
N GLN A 4 38.73 -1.71 23.43
CA GLN A 4 39.61 -1.20 22.35
C GLN A 4 39.04 0.13 21.82
N PHE A 5 39.81 1.17 22.06
CA PHE A 5 39.63 2.50 21.50
C PHE A 5 39.98 2.49 20.02
N PHE A 6 39.10 3.00 19.17
CA PHE A 6 39.42 3.35 17.78
C PHE A 6 40.03 4.76 17.72
N PRO A 7 41.12 4.98 16.99
CA PRO A 7 41.76 6.30 16.92
C PRO A 7 41.07 7.25 15.94
N GLN A 8 40.70 8.42 16.49
CA GLN A 8 40.24 9.61 15.74
C GLN A 8 41.38 10.27 14.95
N ARG A 9 41.87 9.68 13.87
CA ARG A 9 42.94 10.31 13.06
C ARG A 9 42.76 10.18 11.54
N LEU A 10 41.55 10.00 11.03
CA LEU A 10 41.34 9.92 9.58
C LEU A 10 40.47 11.01 8.97
N PHE A 11 40.08 12.03 9.74
CA PHE A 11 39.18 13.09 9.25
C PHE A 11 39.85 14.46 8.98
N MET A 12 41.16 14.60 9.13
CA MET A 12 41.84 15.91 8.95
C MET A 12 42.68 16.08 7.68
N ASP A 13 42.87 15.07 6.88
CA ASP A 13 43.75 15.18 5.69
C ASP A 13 43.02 15.42 4.34
N MET A 14 41.69 15.40 4.31
CA MET A 14 40.92 15.66 3.08
C MET A 14 40.56 17.14 2.82
N LYS A 15 40.81 18.04 3.75
CA LYS A 15 40.51 19.49 3.57
C LYS A 15 41.66 20.36 3.05
N ARG A 16 42.84 19.79 2.78
CA ARG A 16 44.05 20.57 2.31
C ARG A 16 44.37 20.41 0.84
N LEU A 17 43.64 19.62 0.06
CA LEU A 17 43.98 19.37 -1.35
C LEU A 17 43.14 20.11 -2.40
N ILE A 18 42.21 20.99 -2.00
CA ILE A 18 41.29 21.68 -2.95
C ILE A 18 41.52 23.19 -3.05
N ILE A 19 42.53 23.78 -2.41
CA ILE A 19 42.69 25.24 -2.39
C ILE A 19 43.87 25.77 -3.29
N ASN A 20 44.56 24.96 -4.07
CA ASN A 20 45.66 25.49 -4.90
C ASN A 20 45.59 25.04 -6.36
N ARG A 21 44.55 25.43 -7.10
CA ARG A 21 44.59 25.58 -8.57
C ARG A 21 43.35 26.31 -9.06
N LEU A 22 43.42 27.62 -9.13
CA LEU A 22 42.57 28.45 -10.02
C LEU A 22 43.02 29.92 -9.89
N VAL A 23 44.19 30.21 -10.53
CA VAL A 23 44.48 31.57 -10.98
C VAL A 23 44.88 31.44 -12.43
N GLY A 24 44.09 32.07 -13.31
CA GLY A 24 44.50 32.41 -14.68
C GLY A 24 43.78 31.67 -15.78
N LEU A 25 42.69 32.20 -16.26
CA LEU A 25 42.50 32.57 -17.68
C LEU A 25 41.12 33.26 -17.82
N GLY A 26 41.14 34.56 -18.07
CA GLY A 26 39.97 35.27 -18.52
C GLY A 26 39.72 34.93 -20.00
N LEU A 27 38.47 34.60 -20.33
CA LEU A 27 37.92 34.70 -21.68
C LEU A 27 36.43 34.98 -21.59
N LEU A 28 36.05 36.08 -22.22
CA LEU A 28 34.66 36.47 -22.45
C LEU A 28 33.86 35.32 -23.09
N VAL A 29 32.74 34.94 -22.49
CA VAL A 29 31.66 34.29 -23.19
C VAL A 29 30.37 35.06 -22.92
N VAL A 30 29.81 35.56 -24.00
CA VAL A 30 28.54 36.27 -24.08
C VAL A 30 27.42 35.38 -23.51
N GLY A 31 26.63 35.96 -22.65
CA GLY A 31 25.57 35.26 -21.92
C GLY A 31 24.46 34.74 -22.80
N ALA A 32 24.15 33.49 -22.64
CA ALA A 32 22.81 32.97 -22.78
C ALA A 32 22.19 32.92 -21.39
N LEU A 33 21.27 33.83 -21.12
CA LEU A 33 20.43 33.78 -19.92
C LEU A 33 19.54 32.54 -20.02
N VAL A 34 20.05 31.39 -19.59
CA VAL A 34 19.19 30.29 -19.19
C VAL A 34 18.59 30.71 -17.88
N SER A 35 17.32 31.09 -17.90
CA SER A 35 16.49 31.26 -16.71
C SER A 35 16.45 29.88 -16.00
N CYS A 36 17.40 29.61 -15.15
CA CYS A 36 17.22 28.59 -14.13
C CYS A 36 16.09 29.09 -13.24
N ASN A 37 14.90 28.56 -13.42
CA ASN A 37 13.90 28.65 -12.39
C ASN A 37 14.55 28.09 -11.13
N ALA A 38 14.87 28.97 -10.18
CA ALA A 38 15.27 28.54 -8.87
C ALA A 38 14.18 27.59 -8.37
N PRO A 39 14.53 26.43 -7.80
CA PRO A 39 13.51 25.58 -7.20
C PRO A 39 12.71 26.45 -6.25
N THR A 40 11.39 26.48 -6.44
CA THR A 40 10.48 27.19 -5.56
C THR A 40 10.84 26.78 -4.14
N ALA A 41 11.20 27.76 -3.32
CA ALA A 41 11.60 27.49 -1.95
C ALA A 41 10.51 26.63 -1.31
N PHE A 42 10.89 25.47 -0.76
CA PHE A 42 9.99 24.63 -0.01
C PHE A 42 9.42 25.48 1.14
N VAL A 43 8.14 25.75 1.07
CA VAL A 43 7.40 26.38 2.18
C VAL A 43 6.94 25.25 3.06
N PRO A 44 7.48 25.07 4.27
CA PRO A 44 7.01 24.05 5.18
C PRO A 44 5.54 24.29 5.48
N VAL A 45 4.69 23.34 5.13
CA VAL A 45 3.32 23.34 5.66
C VAL A 45 3.44 23.10 7.16
N PRO A 46 2.83 23.92 8.03
CA PRO A 46 2.85 23.65 9.46
C PRO A 46 2.35 22.23 9.70
N SER A 47 3.14 21.40 10.35
CA SER A 47 2.68 20.10 10.81
C SER A 47 1.45 20.34 11.70
N PRO A 48 0.33 19.62 11.49
CA PRO A 48 -0.80 19.74 12.39
C PRO A 48 -0.29 19.49 13.82
N ASN A 49 -0.71 20.34 14.73
CA ASN A 49 -0.36 20.14 16.14
C ASN A 49 -1.14 18.90 16.63
N PRO A 50 -0.49 17.76 16.88
CA PRO A 50 -1.17 16.53 17.26
C PRO A 50 -1.92 16.62 18.59
N TRP A 51 -1.68 17.68 19.37
CA TRP A 51 -2.41 17.98 20.61
C TRP A 51 -3.78 18.61 20.39
N VAL A 52 -4.04 19.10 19.19
CA VAL A 52 -5.28 19.78 18.81
C VAL A 52 -5.93 19.14 17.59
N ASP A 53 -5.50 17.94 17.19
CA ASP A 53 -6.16 17.14 16.16
C ASP A 53 -7.55 16.68 16.66
N ASP A 54 -8.50 17.59 16.59
CA ASP A 54 -9.90 17.30 16.85
C ASP A 54 -10.63 17.09 15.53
N TYR A 55 -10.84 15.82 15.19
CA TYR A 55 -11.58 15.41 14.00
C TYR A 55 -13.09 15.34 14.23
N THR A 56 -13.60 15.70 15.41
CA THR A 56 -15.01 15.56 15.78
C THR A 56 -15.94 16.23 14.77
N ALA A 57 -15.62 17.45 14.35
CA ALA A 57 -16.40 18.17 13.36
C ALA A 57 -16.30 17.59 11.95
N LEU A 58 -15.14 16.99 11.61
CA LEU A 58 -14.86 16.43 10.30
C LEU A 58 -15.41 14.99 10.15
N SER A 59 -15.46 14.21 11.25
CA SER A 59 -15.77 12.78 11.25
C SER A 59 -17.21 12.44 10.89
N SER A 60 -18.11 13.41 10.87
CA SER A 60 -19.50 13.21 10.46
C SER A 60 -19.61 12.66 9.03
N MET A 61 -20.53 11.73 8.80
CA MET A 61 -20.76 11.13 7.48
C MET A 61 -21.15 12.17 6.44
N GLU A 62 -21.84 13.24 6.81
CA GLU A 62 -22.20 14.34 5.91
C GLU A 62 -20.97 15.08 5.36
N ASN A 63 -19.84 15.01 6.06
CA ASN A 63 -18.59 15.67 5.71
C ASN A 63 -17.63 14.80 4.86
N TYR A 64 -18.05 13.61 4.42
CA TYR A 64 -17.16 12.66 3.73
C TYR A 64 -16.37 13.26 2.57
N LYS A 65 -16.91 14.26 1.88
CA LYS A 65 -16.20 14.97 0.79
C LYS A 65 -15.05 15.85 1.27
N GLN A 66 -15.03 16.20 2.57
CA GLN A 66 -14.02 17.06 3.18
C GLN A 66 -13.01 16.28 4.01
N TRP A 67 -13.12 14.98 4.11
CA TRP A 67 -12.25 14.16 4.96
C TRP A 67 -10.76 14.25 4.61
N GLY A 68 -10.40 14.59 3.37
CA GLY A 68 -8.99 14.63 2.96
C GLY A 68 -8.32 13.28 3.19
N THR A 69 -7.39 13.21 4.13
CA THR A 69 -6.74 11.96 4.57
C THR A 69 -7.42 11.30 5.78
N TYR A 70 -8.47 11.87 6.32
CA TYR A 70 -9.27 11.24 7.38
C TYR A 70 -10.02 10.03 6.83
N ASN A 71 -10.11 8.95 7.63
CA ASN A 71 -10.74 7.69 7.25
C ASN A 71 -10.15 7.07 5.97
N VAL A 72 -8.82 7.01 5.89
CA VAL A 72 -8.06 6.33 4.85
C VAL A 72 -7.41 5.09 5.48
N HIS A 73 -7.78 3.91 4.99
CA HIS A 73 -7.19 2.64 5.37
C HIS A 73 -6.77 1.89 4.11
N ASP A 74 -5.73 1.07 4.21
CA ASP A 74 -5.26 0.22 3.12
C ASP A 74 -5.11 1.01 1.80
N PRO A 75 -4.35 2.13 1.77
CA PRO A 75 -4.32 3.01 0.62
C PRO A 75 -3.53 2.40 -0.54
N ALA A 76 -4.09 2.46 -1.74
CA ALA A 76 -3.36 2.25 -2.99
C ALA A 76 -3.21 3.59 -3.70
N CYS A 77 -1.97 3.99 -3.98
CA CYS A 77 -1.66 5.26 -4.62
C CYS A 77 -0.98 5.05 -5.96
N LYS A 78 -1.38 5.84 -6.97
CA LYS A 78 -0.72 5.86 -8.28
C LYS A 78 -0.63 7.29 -8.81
N LYS A 79 0.53 7.61 -9.40
CA LYS A 79 0.70 8.85 -10.16
C LYS A 79 0.30 8.62 -11.62
N ILE A 80 -0.67 9.38 -12.11
CA ILE A 80 -1.16 9.31 -13.47
C ILE A 80 -1.04 10.72 -14.08
N GLY A 81 -0.10 10.87 -14.98
CA GLY A 81 0.30 12.18 -15.47
C GLY A 81 0.88 13.04 -14.35
N ASP A 82 0.26 14.16 -14.06
CA ASP A 82 0.65 15.11 -13.00
C ASP A 82 -0.24 15.01 -11.73
N THR A 83 -1.06 13.97 -11.64
CA THR A 83 -2.07 13.79 -10.59
C THR A 83 -1.81 12.49 -9.84
N TYR A 84 -1.86 12.56 -8.53
CA TYR A 84 -1.86 11.39 -7.66
C TYR A 84 -3.30 10.99 -7.38
N TYR A 85 -3.59 9.70 -7.55
CA TYR A 85 -4.88 9.09 -7.19
C TYR A 85 -4.67 8.15 -6.02
N MET A 86 -5.57 8.21 -5.05
CA MET A 86 -5.59 7.33 -3.90
C MET A 86 -6.95 6.65 -3.80
N TYR A 87 -6.91 5.34 -3.71
CA TYR A 87 -8.05 4.46 -3.44
C TYR A 87 -7.87 3.89 -2.05
N SER A 88 -8.91 3.81 -1.26
CA SER A 88 -8.76 3.31 0.10
C SER A 88 -10.01 2.62 0.61
N THR A 89 -9.80 1.64 1.46
CA THR A 89 -10.83 1.16 2.37
C THR A 89 -11.31 2.31 3.25
N ASP A 90 -12.57 2.29 3.61
CA ASP A 90 -13.15 3.15 4.64
C ASP A 90 -13.45 2.36 5.91
N ALA A 91 -13.46 3.03 7.06
CA ALA A 91 -13.88 2.45 8.34
C ALA A 91 -15.31 2.85 8.69
N ILE A 92 -16.22 2.83 7.72
CA ILE A 92 -17.62 3.13 7.92
C ILE A 92 -18.35 1.87 8.36
N PHE A 93 -18.67 1.79 9.66
CA PHE A 93 -19.38 0.67 10.21
C PHE A 93 -20.87 0.65 9.80
N ALA A 94 -21.53 -0.49 9.95
CA ALA A 94 -22.91 -0.70 9.53
C ALA A 94 -23.88 0.32 10.14
N GLU A 95 -23.68 0.67 11.41
CA GLU A 95 -24.49 1.66 12.11
C GLU A 95 -24.36 3.06 11.49
N ASN A 96 -23.13 3.45 11.12
CA ASN A 96 -22.89 4.74 10.47
C ASN A 96 -23.44 4.78 9.05
N ARG A 97 -23.37 3.65 8.31
CA ARG A 97 -24.00 3.54 6.98
C ARG A 97 -25.51 3.68 7.07
N LYS A 98 -26.14 3.04 8.05
CA LYS A 98 -27.57 3.16 8.31
C LYS A 98 -27.97 4.59 8.66
N GLU A 99 -27.21 5.25 9.54
CA GLU A 99 -27.44 6.66 9.88
C GLU A 99 -27.32 7.57 8.65
N ALA A 100 -26.32 7.34 7.81
CA ALA A 100 -26.13 8.08 6.57
C ALA A 100 -27.32 7.89 5.61
N GLU A 101 -27.82 6.67 5.47
CA GLU A 101 -28.99 6.36 4.66
C GLU A 101 -30.24 7.09 5.17
N GLU A 102 -30.51 7.07 6.49
CA GLU A 102 -31.60 7.81 7.13
C GLU A 102 -31.51 9.33 6.88
N LYS A 103 -30.29 9.86 6.76
CA LYS A 103 -30.01 11.27 6.45
C LYS A 103 -29.91 11.56 4.96
N ASN A 104 -30.10 10.59 4.08
CA ASN A 104 -29.90 10.68 2.64
C ASN A 104 -28.48 11.12 2.23
N VAL A 105 -27.45 10.69 2.97
CA VAL A 105 -26.05 10.87 2.61
C VAL A 105 -25.60 9.72 1.71
N PRO A 106 -25.23 9.99 0.43
CA PRO A 106 -24.90 8.92 -0.52
C PRO A 106 -23.48 8.39 -0.27
N LEU A 107 -23.34 7.32 0.48
CA LEU A 107 -22.11 6.60 0.68
C LEU A 107 -21.99 5.43 -0.32
N GLY A 108 -20.79 5.19 -0.79
CA GLY A 108 -20.39 4.00 -1.55
C GLY A 108 -19.28 3.21 -0.84
N PHE A 109 -18.48 2.53 -1.64
CA PHE A 109 -17.34 1.72 -1.19
C PHE A 109 -16.10 2.08 -1.98
N ILE A 110 -14.93 1.96 -1.37
CA ILE A 110 -13.63 2.41 -1.86
C ILE A 110 -13.66 3.90 -2.22
N GLN A 111 -13.11 4.69 -1.32
CA GLN A 111 -12.98 6.13 -1.52
C GLN A 111 -11.92 6.41 -2.57
N VAL A 112 -12.25 7.28 -3.53
CA VAL A 112 -11.30 7.78 -4.54
C VAL A 112 -11.01 9.23 -4.25
N ARG A 113 -9.73 9.54 -4.11
CA ARG A 113 -9.22 10.90 -3.90
C ARG A 113 -8.13 11.21 -4.90
N LYS A 114 -7.92 12.50 -5.18
CA LYS A 114 -6.81 12.97 -6.01
C LYS A 114 -6.09 14.15 -5.39
N SER A 115 -4.80 14.27 -5.72
CA SER A 115 -3.93 15.32 -5.24
C SER A 115 -2.92 15.72 -6.30
N LYS A 116 -2.41 16.96 -6.20
CA LYS A 116 -1.27 17.45 -6.98
C LYS A 116 0.01 17.54 -6.17
N ASP A 117 -0.08 17.47 -4.83
CA ASP A 117 1.02 17.77 -3.92
C ASP A 117 1.19 16.75 -2.79
N LEU A 118 0.35 15.69 -2.75
CA LEU A 118 0.30 14.65 -1.69
C LEU A 118 -0.11 15.17 -0.31
N VAL A 119 -0.46 16.43 -0.20
CA VAL A 119 -0.87 17.10 1.05
C VAL A 119 -2.37 17.37 1.04
N HIS A 120 -2.84 18.00 -0.05
CA HIS A 120 -4.24 18.34 -0.23
C HIS A 120 -4.91 17.30 -1.12
N TRP A 121 -5.95 16.67 -0.59
CA TRP A 121 -6.66 15.59 -1.26
C TRP A 121 -8.13 15.96 -1.47
N ASP A 122 -8.52 16.00 -2.73
CA ASP A 122 -9.91 16.22 -3.14
C ASP A 122 -10.64 14.88 -3.26
N PHE A 123 -11.85 14.81 -2.72
CA PHE A 123 -12.72 13.66 -2.92
C PHE A 123 -13.25 13.64 -4.36
N VAL A 124 -13.01 12.55 -5.07
CA VAL A 124 -13.48 12.31 -6.45
C VAL A 124 -14.83 11.62 -6.45
N GLY A 125 -14.94 10.54 -5.66
CA GLY A 125 -16.12 9.70 -5.63
C GLY A 125 -15.90 8.40 -4.85
N TRP A 126 -16.88 7.54 -4.96
CA TRP A 126 -16.82 6.15 -4.55
C TRP A 126 -16.62 5.28 -5.79
N ALA A 127 -15.68 4.33 -5.74
CA ALA A 127 -15.45 3.42 -6.85
C ALA A 127 -16.67 2.53 -7.11
N PHE A 128 -17.33 2.11 -6.04
CA PHE A 128 -18.49 1.21 -6.13
C PHE A 128 -19.69 1.79 -5.36
N PRO A 129 -20.89 1.83 -5.97
CA PRO A 129 -22.11 2.22 -5.27
C PRO A 129 -22.62 1.10 -4.34
N GLU A 130 -22.27 -0.15 -4.66
CA GLU A 130 -22.69 -1.34 -3.92
C GLU A 130 -21.61 -2.42 -3.96
N ILE A 131 -21.66 -3.38 -3.06
CA ILE A 131 -20.76 -4.53 -3.07
C ILE A 131 -21.23 -5.47 -4.19
N PRO A 132 -20.34 -5.95 -5.09
CA PRO A 132 -20.72 -6.83 -6.17
C PRO A 132 -21.39 -8.12 -5.69
N ALA A 133 -22.56 -8.44 -6.25
CA ALA A 133 -23.38 -9.58 -5.83
C ALA A 133 -22.61 -10.92 -5.81
N PRO A 134 -21.76 -11.26 -6.81
CA PRO A 134 -21.00 -12.52 -6.76
C PRO A 134 -20.05 -12.61 -5.56
N ALA A 135 -19.50 -11.49 -5.10
CA ALA A 135 -18.63 -11.46 -3.92
C ALA A 135 -19.44 -11.67 -2.64
N ILE A 136 -20.62 -11.03 -2.53
CA ILE A 136 -21.54 -11.25 -1.41
C ILE A 136 -21.97 -12.73 -1.35
N GLU A 137 -22.41 -13.28 -2.48
CA GLU A 137 -22.86 -14.68 -2.59
C GLU A 137 -21.76 -15.65 -2.14
N TRP A 138 -20.54 -15.46 -2.61
CA TRP A 138 -19.40 -16.29 -2.21
C TRP A 138 -19.14 -16.21 -0.70
N VAL A 139 -18.93 -15.00 -0.18
CA VAL A 139 -18.59 -14.81 1.24
C VAL A 139 -19.72 -15.35 2.14
N HIS A 140 -20.97 -15.06 1.83
CA HIS A 140 -22.11 -15.54 2.60
C HIS A 140 -22.27 -17.06 2.54
N SER A 141 -21.99 -17.69 1.40
CA SER A 141 -22.06 -19.15 1.26
C SER A 141 -21.07 -19.87 2.16
N GLN A 142 -19.91 -19.26 2.41
CA GLN A 142 -18.83 -19.82 3.22
C GLN A 142 -18.86 -19.37 4.69
N ALA A 143 -19.44 -18.21 4.98
CA ALA A 143 -19.43 -17.57 6.30
C ALA A 143 -20.80 -17.55 6.99
N GLU A 144 -21.68 -18.50 6.70
CA GLU A 144 -23.00 -18.62 7.31
C GLU A 144 -23.85 -17.33 7.18
N GLY A 145 -23.75 -16.66 6.03
CA GLY A 145 -24.45 -15.41 5.76
C GLY A 145 -23.85 -14.17 6.46
N LYS A 146 -22.63 -14.29 7.00
CA LYS A 146 -21.93 -13.18 7.68
C LYS A 146 -20.85 -12.58 6.78
N GLY A 147 -20.40 -11.37 7.12
CA GLY A 147 -19.38 -10.66 6.36
C GLY A 147 -19.94 -9.92 5.15
N ALA A 148 -19.09 -9.60 4.20
CA ALA A 148 -19.41 -8.84 2.98
C ALA A 148 -20.14 -7.51 3.28
N THR A 149 -19.68 -6.79 4.30
CA THR A 149 -20.28 -5.51 4.73
C THR A 149 -19.56 -4.30 4.15
N ASN A 150 -18.33 -4.50 3.68
CA ASN A 150 -17.48 -3.48 3.05
C ASN A 150 -16.66 -4.10 1.93
N ILE A 151 -16.08 -3.23 1.10
CA ILE A 151 -15.01 -3.57 0.15
C ILE A 151 -13.70 -3.07 0.74
N TRP A 152 -12.66 -3.94 0.75
CA TRP A 152 -11.38 -3.68 1.41
C TRP A 152 -10.22 -3.65 0.43
N ALA A 153 -9.10 -3.06 0.88
CA ALA A 153 -7.78 -3.10 0.29
C ALA A 153 -7.77 -3.07 -1.25
N PRO A 154 -8.04 -1.92 -1.84
CA PRO A 154 -7.98 -1.76 -3.29
C PRO A 154 -6.54 -1.74 -3.78
N PHE A 155 -6.32 -2.15 -5.03
CA PHE A 155 -5.07 -1.94 -5.76
C PHE A 155 -5.34 -1.51 -7.20
N LEU A 156 -4.69 -0.43 -7.63
CA LEU A 156 -4.83 0.08 -9.00
C LEU A 156 -3.65 -0.34 -9.87
N MET A 157 -3.94 -1.01 -11.00
CA MET A 157 -2.97 -1.36 -12.03
C MET A 157 -3.34 -0.73 -13.37
N PRO A 158 -2.60 0.27 -13.86
CA PRO A 158 -2.76 0.80 -15.21
C PRO A 158 -2.31 -0.23 -16.27
N TYR A 159 -3.04 -0.34 -17.37
CA TYR A 159 -2.70 -1.23 -18.48
C TYR A 159 -3.16 -0.67 -19.83
N GLN A 160 -2.23 -0.30 -20.71
CA GLN A 160 -2.52 0.09 -22.11
C GLN A 160 -3.66 1.11 -22.27
N GLY A 161 -3.74 2.08 -21.37
CA GLY A 161 -4.75 3.16 -21.40
C GLY A 161 -6.05 2.83 -20.68
N ILE A 162 -6.20 1.64 -20.11
CA ILE A 162 -7.26 1.29 -19.17
C ILE A 162 -6.70 1.17 -17.75
N TYR A 163 -7.56 1.15 -16.77
CA TYR A 163 -7.24 1.00 -15.35
C TYR A 163 -7.96 -0.22 -14.80
N ARG A 164 -7.24 -1.05 -14.05
CA ARG A 164 -7.77 -2.22 -13.35
C ARG A 164 -7.74 -1.97 -11.86
N LEU A 165 -8.89 -2.00 -11.23
CA LEU A 165 -9.04 -1.88 -9.79
C LEU A 165 -9.32 -3.25 -9.21
N TYR A 166 -8.33 -3.83 -8.55
CA TYR A 166 -8.47 -5.02 -7.73
C TYR A 166 -9.04 -4.60 -6.38
N TYR A 167 -9.87 -5.43 -5.78
CA TYR A 167 -10.50 -5.17 -4.50
C TYR A 167 -10.85 -6.48 -3.80
N CYS A 168 -11.08 -6.45 -2.49
CA CYS A 168 -11.48 -7.64 -1.78
C CYS A 168 -12.75 -7.46 -0.95
N VAL A 169 -13.50 -8.55 -0.84
CA VAL A 169 -14.68 -8.68 0.03
C VAL A 169 -14.48 -9.91 0.89
N SER A 170 -14.71 -9.78 2.21
CA SER A 170 -14.39 -10.84 3.15
C SER A 170 -15.32 -10.84 4.36
N ALA A 171 -15.14 -11.84 5.24
CA ALA A 171 -15.69 -11.89 6.58
C ALA A 171 -14.57 -11.75 7.61
N PHE A 172 -14.64 -10.68 8.42
CA PHE A 172 -13.58 -10.37 9.39
C PHE A 172 -13.27 -11.55 10.32
N GLY A 173 -11.98 -11.90 10.42
CA GLY A 173 -11.49 -13.01 11.26
C GLY A 173 -11.69 -14.40 10.67
N ARG A 174 -12.11 -14.52 9.42
CA ARG A 174 -12.22 -15.77 8.63
C ARG A 174 -11.36 -15.66 7.38
N ASN A 175 -10.97 -16.79 6.79
CA ASN A 175 -10.30 -16.84 5.47
C ASN A 175 -11.29 -17.01 4.30
N THR A 176 -12.51 -16.58 4.51
CA THR A 176 -13.59 -16.59 3.53
C THR A 176 -13.62 -15.29 2.77
N SER A 177 -13.05 -15.30 1.58
CA SER A 177 -12.71 -14.06 0.90
C SER A 177 -12.79 -14.16 -0.63
N TYR A 178 -12.84 -12.99 -1.26
CA TYR A 178 -13.02 -12.84 -2.69
C TYR A 178 -12.21 -11.62 -3.16
N ILE A 179 -11.19 -11.84 -3.97
CA ILE A 179 -10.53 -10.77 -4.72
C ILE A 179 -11.24 -10.66 -6.07
N GLY A 180 -11.85 -9.51 -6.31
CA GLY A 180 -12.46 -9.15 -7.58
C GLY A 180 -11.65 -8.12 -8.34
N MET A 181 -12.00 -7.91 -9.60
CA MET A 181 -11.41 -6.88 -10.44
C MET A 181 -12.49 -6.15 -11.23
N ALA A 182 -12.31 -4.83 -11.35
CA ALA A 182 -13.11 -3.98 -12.23
C ALA A 182 -12.19 -3.17 -13.16
N GLU A 183 -12.69 -2.79 -14.33
CA GLU A 183 -11.96 -1.98 -15.31
C GLU A 183 -12.66 -0.65 -15.58
N SER A 184 -11.88 0.36 -15.95
CA SER A 184 -12.35 1.66 -16.41
C SER A 184 -11.37 2.27 -17.41
N ASP A 185 -11.88 3.13 -18.30
CA ASP A 185 -11.06 3.96 -19.19
C ASP A 185 -10.53 5.22 -18.48
N SER A 186 -10.93 5.45 -17.25
CA SER A 186 -10.53 6.59 -16.42
C SER A 186 -10.15 6.14 -15.00
N PRO A 187 -9.14 6.76 -14.37
CA PRO A 187 -8.83 6.49 -12.97
C PRO A 187 -9.95 6.97 -12.01
N GLU A 188 -10.91 7.72 -12.49
CA GLU A 188 -12.06 8.18 -11.70
C GLU A 188 -13.30 7.27 -11.87
N GLY A 189 -13.23 6.26 -12.73
CA GLY A 189 -14.35 5.40 -13.09
C GLY A 189 -15.13 5.95 -14.29
N PRO A 190 -16.34 5.43 -14.61
CA PRO A 190 -17.03 4.36 -13.86
C PRO A 190 -16.35 3.00 -13.97
N TRP A 191 -16.50 2.17 -12.94
CA TRP A 191 -15.86 0.88 -12.83
C TRP A 191 -16.79 -0.25 -13.27
N ILE A 192 -16.35 -1.06 -14.25
CA ILE A 192 -17.10 -2.18 -14.80
C ILE A 192 -16.53 -3.48 -14.24
N GLN A 193 -17.35 -4.24 -13.51
CA GLN A 193 -16.98 -5.51 -12.92
C GLN A 193 -16.55 -6.51 -13.99
N LYS A 194 -15.43 -7.19 -13.76
CA LYS A 194 -14.89 -8.23 -14.64
C LYS A 194 -15.01 -9.63 -14.05
N GLY A 195 -15.06 -9.74 -12.73
CA GLY A 195 -15.26 -11.02 -12.04
C GLY A 195 -14.27 -11.29 -10.93
N CYS A 196 -14.23 -12.56 -10.54
CA CYS A 196 -13.34 -13.11 -9.50
C CYS A 196 -11.95 -13.36 -10.05
N VAL A 197 -10.92 -12.90 -9.34
CA VAL A 197 -9.51 -13.21 -9.63
C VAL A 197 -9.07 -14.40 -8.79
N VAL A 198 -9.21 -14.29 -7.46
CA VAL A 198 -8.94 -15.36 -6.50
C VAL A 198 -10.03 -15.35 -5.43
N LYS A 199 -10.41 -16.49 -4.95
CA LYS A 199 -11.34 -16.62 -3.82
C LYS A 199 -10.89 -17.76 -2.91
N THR A 200 -11.20 -17.64 -1.62
CA THR A 200 -10.89 -18.64 -0.60
C THR A 200 -12.10 -18.91 0.29
N GLY A 201 -12.16 -20.12 0.86
CA GLY A 201 -13.16 -20.56 1.81
C GLY A 201 -12.54 -21.26 3.02
N GLU A 202 -13.36 -21.69 3.96
CA GLU A 202 -12.89 -22.47 5.11
C GLU A 202 -12.19 -23.75 4.64
N GLY A 203 -10.95 -23.95 5.06
CA GLY A 203 -10.13 -25.10 4.67
C GLY A 203 -9.03 -24.77 3.68
N ASP A 204 -9.07 -23.63 3.01
CA ASP A 204 -7.96 -23.15 2.21
C ASP A 204 -6.79 -22.70 3.09
N ALA A 205 -5.57 -22.90 2.56
CA ALA A 205 -4.36 -22.58 3.32
C ALA A 205 -4.06 -21.07 3.39
N MET A 206 -4.74 -20.25 2.57
CA MET A 206 -4.51 -18.82 2.44
C MET A 206 -5.81 -18.02 2.62
N ASN A 207 -5.69 -16.72 2.55
CA ASN A 207 -6.80 -15.78 2.61
C ASN A 207 -6.75 -14.81 1.43
N ALA A 208 -7.73 -14.81 0.54
CA ALA A 208 -7.76 -14.00 -0.67
C ALA A 208 -8.16 -12.55 -0.40
N ILE A 209 -7.30 -11.79 0.28
CA ILE A 209 -7.41 -10.33 0.46
C ILE A 209 -6.06 -9.64 0.25
N ASP A 210 -6.06 -8.33 0.26
CA ASP A 210 -4.90 -7.45 0.17
C ASP A 210 -4.08 -7.66 -1.12
N PRO A 211 -4.68 -7.49 -2.32
CA PRO A 211 -3.95 -7.66 -3.56
C PRO A 211 -2.97 -6.52 -3.83
N SER A 212 -1.77 -6.85 -4.30
CA SER A 212 -0.79 -5.93 -4.86
C SER A 212 -0.21 -6.53 -6.14
N VAL A 213 -0.21 -5.78 -7.25
CA VAL A 213 0.16 -6.30 -8.57
C VAL A 213 1.37 -5.56 -9.12
N ILE A 214 2.32 -6.32 -9.66
CA ILE A 214 3.49 -5.77 -10.32
C ILE A 214 3.66 -6.40 -11.71
N GLU A 215 4.11 -5.59 -12.68
CA GLU A 215 4.69 -6.07 -13.92
C GLU A 215 6.19 -6.29 -13.70
N ASP A 216 6.68 -7.46 -14.02
CA ASP A 216 8.10 -7.72 -14.09
C ASP A 216 8.68 -7.01 -15.33
N PRO A 217 9.53 -6.01 -15.19
CA PRO A 217 10.04 -5.24 -16.32
C PRO A 217 10.98 -6.05 -17.24
N GLU A 218 11.50 -7.19 -16.79
CA GLU A 218 12.40 -8.03 -17.58
C GLU A 218 11.62 -9.01 -18.47
N THR A 219 10.48 -9.53 -17.97
CA THR A 219 9.74 -10.58 -18.68
C THR A 219 8.39 -10.13 -19.21
N GLY A 220 7.87 -9.00 -18.71
CA GLY A 220 6.51 -8.52 -19.00
C GLY A 220 5.41 -9.33 -18.32
N LYS A 221 5.76 -10.29 -17.46
CA LYS A 221 4.80 -11.08 -16.69
C LYS A 221 4.22 -10.25 -15.57
N TRP A 222 2.98 -10.53 -15.22
CA TRP A 222 2.30 -9.91 -14.10
C TRP A 222 2.18 -10.87 -12.93
N TRP A 223 2.46 -10.35 -11.74
CA TRP A 223 2.41 -11.09 -10.49
C TRP A 223 1.53 -10.38 -9.48
N MET A 224 0.55 -11.10 -8.92
CA MET A 224 -0.24 -10.61 -7.81
C MET A 224 0.24 -11.25 -6.52
N HIS A 225 0.58 -10.39 -5.56
CA HIS A 225 0.89 -10.74 -4.19
C HIS A 225 -0.35 -10.48 -3.36
N TYR A 226 -0.73 -11.40 -2.51
CA TYR A 226 -1.93 -11.27 -1.71
C TYR A 226 -1.86 -12.14 -0.46
N GLY A 227 -2.74 -11.89 0.51
CA GLY A 227 -2.87 -12.73 1.69
C GLY A 227 -2.89 -11.94 2.99
N SER A 228 -3.51 -12.54 3.98
CA SER A 228 -3.65 -11.97 5.30
C SER A 228 -3.85 -13.09 6.31
N TYR A 229 -2.99 -13.16 7.30
CA TYR A 229 -3.05 -14.18 8.36
C TYR A 229 -3.09 -15.62 7.79
N PHE A 230 -3.79 -16.51 8.47
CA PHE A 230 -4.14 -17.90 8.16
C PHE A 230 -3.01 -18.74 7.55
N GLY A 231 -2.46 -18.59 6.49
CA GLY A 231 -1.39 -19.40 5.92
C GLY A 231 -0.26 -18.57 5.35
N GLY A 232 -0.30 -17.25 5.56
CA GLY A 232 0.72 -16.32 5.09
C GLY A 232 0.36 -15.66 3.76
N LEU A 233 1.38 -15.16 3.06
CA LEU A 233 1.24 -14.42 1.80
C LEU A 233 1.60 -15.31 0.61
N TYR A 234 0.87 -15.13 -0.46
CA TYR A 234 0.96 -15.91 -1.69
C TYR A 234 1.26 -15.01 -2.89
N CYS A 235 1.83 -15.61 -3.92
CA CYS A 235 2.11 -14.97 -5.21
C CYS A 235 1.53 -15.83 -6.33
N VAL A 236 0.78 -15.22 -7.25
CA VAL A 236 0.17 -15.88 -8.40
C VAL A 236 0.43 -15.11 -9.69
N GLU A 237 0.71 -15.81 -10.78
CA GLU A 237 0.88 -15.20 -12.11
C GLU A 237 -0.47 -14.78 -12.69
N LEU A 238 -0.55 -13.55 -13.19
CA LEU A 238 -1.71 -13.02 -13.89
C LEU A 238 -1.47 -12.97 -15.40
N ASN A 239 -2.52 -13.12 -16.16
CA ASN A 239 -2.52 -12.82 -17.59
C ASN A 239 -2.64 -11.29 -17.78
N PRO A 240 -1.63 -10.60 -18.35
CA PRO A 240 -1.67 -9.16 -18.53
C PRO A 240 -2.84 -8.67 -19.40
N GLU A 241 -3.31 -9.47 -20.36
CA GLU A 241 -4.41 -9.08 -21.24
C GLU A 241 -5.76 -9.07 -20.52
N THR A 242 -5.98 -10.00 -19.59
CA THR A 242 -7.25 -10.14 -18.88
C THR A 242 -7.23 -9.60 -17.46
N GLY A 243 -6.06 -9.51 -16.83
CA GLY A 243 -5.91 -9.16 -15.41
C GLY A 243 -6.32 -10.30 -14.45
N MET A 244 -6.65 -11.48 -14.96
CA MET A 244 -7.05 -12.65 -14.19
C MET A 244 -5.86 -13.60 -14.01
N THR A 245 -5.99 -14.59 -13.15
CA THR A 245 -4.99 -15.67 -13.02
C THR A 245 -4.79 -16.42 -14.34
N MET A 246 -3.57 -16.92 -14.58
CA MET A 246 -3.23 -17.65 -15.80
C MET A 246 -4.07 -18.92 -15.96
N GLN A 247 -4.43 -19.55 -14.86
CA GLN A 247 -5.32 -20.71 -14.82
C GLN A 247 -6.47 -20.43 -13.84
N PRO A 248 -7.69 -20.88 -14.16
CA PRO A 248 -8.80 -20.78 -13.22
C PRO A 248 -8.46 -21.47 -11.87
N GLU A 249 -8.86 -20.84 -10.78
CA GLU A 249 -8.64 -21.35 -9.43
C GLU A 249 -7.17 -21.57 -9.02
N ASP A 250 -6.24 -20.94 -9.74
CA ASP A 250 -4.84 -20.90 -9.35
C ASP A 250 -4.66 -19.95 -8.15
N HIS A 251 -4.17 -20.51 -7.06
CA HIS A 251 -3.85 -19.76 -5.85
C HIS A 251 -2.36 -19.38 -5.74
N GLY A 252 -1.54 -19.82 -6.71
CA GLY A 252 -0.10 -19.58 -6.71
C GLY A 252 0.65 -20.31 -5.60
N HIS A 253 1.70 -19.69 -5.08
CA HIS A 253 2.59 -20.28 -4.09
C HIS A 253 2.88 -19.35 -2.92
N LEU A 254 3.27 -19.96 -1.79
CA LEU A 254 3.62 -19.26 -0.55
C LEU A 254 4.94 -18.48 -0.73
N ILE A 255 4.95 -17.21 -0.33
CA ILE A 255 6.14 -16.33 -0.39
C ILE A 255 6.58 -15.79 0.97
N ALA A 256 5.68 -15.71 1.94
CA ALA A 256 6.00 -15.22 3.28
C ALA A 256 5.09 -15.86 4.31
N ARG A 257 5.65 -16.15 5.51
CA ARG A 257 4.92 -16.80 6.58
C ARG A 257 5.50 -16.45 7.95
N ARG A 258 4.66 -16.52 8.97
CA ARG A 258 5.06 -16.36 10.36
C ARG A 258 4.54 -17.54 11.20
N ALA A 259 4.90 -18.75 10.83
CA ALA A 259 4.30 -20.01 11.26
C ALA A 259 4.20 -20.24 12.78
N ASN A 260 5.04 -19.64 13.59
CA ASN A 260 5.01 -19.80 15.06
C ASN A 260 4.13 -18.77 15.76
N TYR A 261 3.48 -17.88 15.01
CA TYR A 261 2.57 -16.89 15.53
C TYR A 261 1.13 -17.27 15.23
N ARG A 262 0.24 -16.87 16.12
CA ARG A 262 -1.18 -17.15 16.00
C ARG A 262 -1.73 -16.68 14.65
N LYS A 263 -2.23 -17.62 13.83
CA LYS A 263 -2.75 -17.38 12.50
C LYS A 263 -1.77 -16.64 11.58
N ASP A 264 -0.48 -16.90 11.70
CA ASP A 264 0.59 -16.30 10.91
C ASP A 264 0.74 -14.76 10.99
N ASN A 265 -0.10 -14.05 11.62
CA ASN A 265 -0.08 -12.62 12.02
C ASN A 265 0.81 -11.69 11.16
N LEU A 266 0.64 -11.78 9.83
CA LEU A 266 1.16 -10.87 8.82
C LEU A 266 0.14 -10.77 7.67
N GLU A 267 0.14 -9.62 6.97
CA GLU A 267 -0.80 -9.30 5.90
C GLU A 267 -0.30 -8.18 5.01
N ALA A 268 -1.13 -7.73 4.08
CA ALA A 268 -0.92 -6.54 3.27
C ALA A 268 0.43 -6.54 2.53
N PRO A 269 0.66 -7.48 1.61
CA PRO A 269 1.85 -7.41 0.77
C PRO A 269 1.75 -6.25 -0.20
N GLU A 270 2.74 -5.36 -0.19
CA GLU A 270 2.94 -4.34 -1.20
C GLU A 270 4.30 -4.54 -1.85
N ILE A 271 4.34 -4.55 -3.17
CA ILE A 271 5.57 -4.85 -3.92
C ILE A 271 5.99 -3.71 -4.82
N MET A 272 7.30 -3.47 -4.86
CA MET A 272 7.91 -2.55 -5.84
C MET A 272 9.20 -3.12 -6.40
N TYR A 273 9.52 -2.75 -7.62
CA TYR A 273 10.83 -2.98 -8.23
C TYR A 273 11.70 -1.74 -8.12
N GLN A 274 12.96 -1.92 -7.71
CA GLN A 274 13.96 -0.86 -7.68
C GLN A 274 14.97 -1.09 -8.80
N PRO A 275 14.90 -0.35 -9.92
CA PRO A 275 15.69 -0.61 -11.11
C PRO A 275 17.19 -0.39 -10.91
N GLU A 276 17.59 0.56 -10.05
CA GLU A 276 19.02 0.81 -9.78
C GLU A 276 19.70 -0.36 -9.07
N LEU A 277 18.96 -1.14 -8.32
CA LEU A 277 19.45 -2.29 -7.57
C LEU A 277 19.10 -3.63 -8.22
N GLY A 278 18.20 -3.64 -9.22
CA GLY A 278 17.67 -4.86 -9.82
C GLY A 278 16.97 -5.75 -8.81
N LYS A 279 16.23 -5.16 -7.87
CA LYS A 279 15.63 -5.88 -6.74
C LYS A 279 14.14 -5.57 -6.61
N TYR A 280 13.41 -6.58 -6.18
CA TYR A 280 12.01 -6.46 -5.74
C TYR A 280 11.98 -6.33 -4.22
N TYR A 281 11.25 -5.34 -3.73
CA TYR A 281 11.04 -5.10 -2.31
C TYR A 281 9.60 -5.41 -1.95
N LEU A 282 9.41 -6.32 -1.01
CA LEU A 282 8.13 -6.72 -0.46
C LEU A 282 7.94 -6.07 0.90
N PHE A 283 7.00 -5.14 0.98
CA PHE A 283 6.55 -4.52 2.22
C PHE A 283 5.39 -5.33 2.77
N THR A 284 5.43 -5.68 4.02
CA THR A 284 4.42 -6.52 4.67
C THR A 284 4.07 -5.97 6.03
N SER A 285 2.83 -6.14 6.43
CA SER A 285 2.33 -5.65 7.71
C SER A 285 2.29 -6.78 8.73
N TYR A 286 2.87 -6.53 9.89
CA TYR A 286 3.04 -7.50 10.98
C TYR A 286 2.29 -7.06 12.22
N ASP A 287 1.90 -8.03 13.04
CA ASP A 287 1.32 -7.86 14.36
C ASP A 287 -0.13 -7.31 14.35
N PRO A 288 -0.81 -7.28 15.49
CA PRO A 288 -2.22 -6.93 15.52
C PRO A 288 -2.51 -5.49 15.10
N LEU A 289 -3.47 -5.35 14.17
CA LEU A 289 -3.96 -4.10 13.59
C LEU A 289 -4.17 -2.97 14.62
N MET A 290 -4.78 -3.28 15.77
CA MET A 290 -5.20 -2.27 16.75
C MET A 290 -4.11 -1.87 17.75
N THR A 291 -2.93 -2.50 17.72
CA THR A 291 -1.92 -2.31 18.77
C THR A 291 -0.51 -2.10 18.28
N THR A 292 0.11 -3.15 17.74
CA THR A 292 1.54 -3.18 17.40
C THR A 292 1.78 -3.27 15.90
N TYR A 293 0.78 -2.99 15.10
CA TYR A 293 0.81 -3.06 13.65
C TYR A 293 1.97 -2.25 13.06
N ASN A 294 2.82 -2.91 12.28
CA ASN A 294 4.07 -2.35 11.78
C ASN A 294 4.38 -2.86 10.37
N VAL A 295 5.05 -2.05 9.55
CA VAL A 295 5.54 -2.44 8.23
C VAL A 295 6.95 -2.97 8.35
N ARG A 296 7.22 -4.09 7.68
CA ARG A 296 8.55 -4.65 7.48
C ARG A 296 8.83 -4.82 6.00
N VAL A 297 10.12 -4.88 5.65
CA VAL A 297 10.55 -4.96 4.25
C VAL A 297 11.52 -6.12 4.06
N ALA A 298 11.22 -6.98 3.08
CA ALA A 298 12.09 -8.03 2.56
C ALA A 298 12.45 -7.74 1.11
N TYR A 299 13.42 -8.44 0.53
CA TYR A 299 13.79 -8.25 -0.85
C TYR A 299 14.04 -9.57 -1.58
N SER A 300 13.97 -9.53 -2.92
CA SER A 300 14.22 -10.67 -3.81
C SER A 300 14.86 -10.22 -5.12
N ASP A 301 15.45 -11.18 -5.85
CA ASP A 301 15.88 -11.00 -7.24
C ASP A 301 14.73 -11.26 -8.24
N SER A 302 13.61 -11.82 -7.78
CA SER A 302 12.44 -12.15 -8.59
C SER A 302 11.15 -11.66 -7.95
N PRO A 303 10.14 -11.24 -8.74
CA PRO A 303 8.85 -10.84 -8.18
C PRO A 303 8.10 -11.99 -7.50
N GLU A 304 8.42 -13.24 -7.82
CA GLU A 304 7.83 -14.43 -7.23
C GLU A 304 8.62 -14.98 -6.02
N GLY A 305 9.70 -14.29 -5.63
CA GLY A 305 10.57 -14.70 -4.54
C GLY A 305 11.73 -15.61 -4.98
N PRO A 306 12.47 -16.27 -4.05
CA PRO A 306 12.26 -16.15 -2.61
C PRO A 306 12.57 -14.75 -2.08
N PHE A 307 11.73 -14.25 -1.19
CA PHE A 307 12.00 -13.02 -0.45
C PHE A 307 12.82 -13.35 0.79
N VAL A 308 13.85 -12.54 1.04
CA VAL A 308 14.77 -12.77 2.14
C VAL A 308 14.79 -11.62 3.14
N ASP A 309 15.12 -11.97 4.38
CA ASP A 309 15.28 -11.05 5.49
C ASP A 309 16.68 -10.41 5.53
N PHE A 310 16.99 -9.68 6.61
CA PHE A 310 18.26 -9.01 6.82
C PHE A 310 19.50 -9.95 6.77
N TYR A 311 19.33 -11.22 7.08
CA TYR A 311 20.41 -12.21 7.06
C TYR A 311 20.46 -13.06 5.79
N GLY A 312 19.53 -12.83 4.84
CA GLY A 312 19.41 -13.61 3.61
C GLY A 312 18.62 -14.90 3.77
N GLU A 313 17.88 -15.05 4.88
CA GLU A 313 17.02 -16.20 5.13
C GLU A 313 15.62 -16.00 4.49
N ASP A 314 15.08 -17.06 3.88
CA ASP A 314 13.77 -17.04 3.25
C ASP A 314 12.65 -16.75 4.27
N ILE A 315 11.86 -15.72 4.05
CA ILE A 315 10.84 -15.27 5.00
C ILE A 315 9.60 -16.17 5.10
N LYS A 316 9.49 -17.20 4.28
CA LYS A 316 8.48 -18.26 4.47
C LYS A 316 8.89 -19.28 5.52
N ASP A 317 10.14 -19.32 5.92
CA ASP A 317 10.69 -20.26 6.90
C ASP A 317 10.70 -19.74 8.35
N THR A 318 9.83 -18.76 8.63
CA THR A 318 9.56 -18.33 10.03
C THR A 318 10.59 -17.44 10.69
N THR A 319 11.51 -16.85 9.98
CA THR A 319 12.41 -15.88 10.59
C THR A 319 11.65 -14.62 11.00
N ASN A 320 12.11 -13.96 12.04
CA ASN A 320 11.56 -12.68 12.47
C ASN A 320 12.57 -11.54 12.30
N ASN A 321 13.55 -11.74 11.42
CA ASN A 321 14.63 -10.79 11.18
C ASN A 321 14.33 -9.84 10.01
N VAL A 322 13.09 -9.79 9.56
CA VAL A 322 12.62 -8.84 8.55
C VAL A 322 12.69 -7.43 9.13
N PRO A 323 13.46 -6.49 8.51
CA PRO A 323 13.66 -5.16 9.04
C PRO A 323 12.37 -4.38 9.19
N ILE A 324 12.19 -3.72 10.34
CA ILE A 324 11.04 -2.86 10.63
C ILE A 324 11.26 -1.50 9.96
N LEU A 325 10.28 -1.07 9.17
CA LEU A 325 10.27 0.24 8.53
C LEU A 325 9.44 1.26 9.33
N THR A 326 8.25 0.86 9.78
CA THR A 326 7.38 1.69 10.63
C THR A 326 7.01 0.93 11.88
N ALA A 327 6.72 1.63 12.95
CA ALA A 327 6.21 1.02 14.17
C ALA A 327 5.36 2.02 14.95
N PRO A 328 4.35 1.55 15.69
CA PRO A 328 3.65 2.39 16.66
C PRO A 328 4.62 2.96 17.70
N TYR A 329 4.37 4.18 18.12
CA TYR A 329 5.20 4.82 19.14
C TYR A 329 4.38 5.72 20.04
N ARG A 330 4.89 5.94 21.25
CA ARG A 330 4.40 6.93 22.21
C ARG A 330 5.58 7.62 22.85
N PHE A 331 5.43 8.89 23.18
CA PHE A 331 6.40 9.59 24.02
C PHE A 331 5.68 10.48 25.03
N GLU A 332 6.46 10.96 26.00
CA GLU A 332 5.94 11.80 27.07
C GLU A 332 5.10 12.95 26.51
N ASN A 333 3.91 13.08 27.04
CA ASN A 333 2.95 14.11 26.65
C ASN A 333 2.47 14.07 25.19
N HIS A 334 2.66 12.96 24.47
CA HIS A 334 2.13 12.78 23.12
C HIS A 334 1.49 11.38 22.98
N PRO A 335 0.25 11.27 22.47
CA PRO A 335 -0.41 9.97 22.33
C PRO A 335 0.31 9.03 21.38
N GLY A 336 1.14 9.56 20.47
CA GLY A 336 1.83 8.79 19.45
C GLY A 336 0.93 8.37 18.29
N TRP A 337 1.42 7.39 17.54
CA TRP A 337 0.70 6.78 16.44
C TRP A 337 0.54 5.29 16.70
N ALA A 338 -0.64 4.75 16.41
CA ALA A 338 -0.93 3.32 16.47
C ALA A 338 -1.38 2.85 15.09
N GLY A 339 -1.22 1.54 14.81
CA GLY A 339 -1.66 0.94 13.54
C GLY A 339 -0.90 1.45 12.32
N THR A 340 0.40 1.69 12.43
CA THR A 340 1.25 2.31 11.41
C THR A 340 1.68 1.32 10.32
N ALA A 341 0.72 0.58 9.73
CA ALA A 341 0.99 -0.40 8.70
C ALA A 341 -0.09 -0.40 7.61
N HIS A 342 -0.08 -1.41 6.74
CA HIS A 342 -0.81 -1.47 5.48
C HIS A 342 -0.56 -0.20 4.65
N CYS A 343 0.69 -0.04 4.24
CA CYS A 343 1.14 1.13 3.48
C CYS A 343 0.75 1.02 2.01
N GLY A 344 0.49 2.15 1.36
CA GLY A 344 0.51 2.25 -0.10
C GLY A 344 1.87 2.76 -0.57
N LEU A 345 2.32 2.29 -1.72
CA LEU A 345 3.55 2.73 -2.37
C LEU A 345 3.23 3.71 -3.50
N ILE A 346 4.11 4.69 -3.69
CA ILE A 346 4.07 5.65 -4.81
C ILE A 346 5.40 5.55 -5.54
N ASP A 347 5.36 5.18 -6.78
CA ASP A 347 6.47 5.06 -7.72
C ASP A 347 6.50 6.19 -8.76
#